data_2bac13ea33fede09624c7f3f1840142b
#
_entry.id   2bac13ea33fede09624c7f3f1840142b
#
_cell.length_a   1.000
_cell.length_b   1.000
_cell.length_c   1.000
_cell.angle_alpha   90.00
_cell.angle_beta   90.00
_cell.angle_gamma   90.00
#
_symmetry.space_group_name_H-M   'P 1'
#
loop_
_entity.id
_entity.type
_entity.pdbx_description
1 polymer ?
#
loop_
_entity_poly.entity_id
_entity_poly.type
_entity_poly.pdbx_seq_one_letter_code
_entity_poly.pdbx_strand_id
1 'polypeptide(L)'
;MYGNSLNQMLWKMDDAEQRLRFLEEQVERMTGLRGFGIYLNKLLTIDAIFLNEDRHTHNIAVLMNGAGMFKYCPIFDNGGGLLSDTTLDYPLGEDPFDLIKEVQAKTVSSDFDEQLDVSEHLYGCNLKFFFTKRDVDQLLEQAKGYSDEVRERVQTILHRQIDKYAYLKM
;
A
#
# COMPACT_ATOMS: atom_id res chain seq x y z
N MET A 1 19.40 26.17 -6.45
CA MET A 1 18.35 25.48 -7.22
C MET A 1 17.66 24.51 -6.26
N TYR A 2 16.43 24.77 -5.90
CA TYR A 2 15.63 23.80 -5.14
C TYR A 2 15.21 22.70 -6.15
N GLY A 3 15.84 21.54 -6.08
CA GLY A 3 15.45 20.38 -6.88
C GLY A 3 14.01 19.97 -6.54
N ASN A 4 13.21 19.65 -7.54
CA ASN A 4 11.92 19.03 -7.32
C ASN A 4 12.12 17.74 -6.50
N SER A 5 11.31 17.54 -5.46
CA SER A 5 11.31 16.26 -4.75
C SER A 5 10.95 15.12 -5.71
N LEU A 6 11.39 13.89 -5.40
CA LEU A 6 11.05 12.71 -6.21
C LEU A 6 9.54 12.62 -6.43
N ASN A 7 8.75 12.88 -5.39
CA ASN A 7 7.29 12.89 -5.47
C ASN A 7 6.77 13.91 -6.49
N GLN A 8 7.30 15.14 -6.47
CA GLN A 8 6.91 16.16 -7.45
C GLN A 8 7.29 15.79 -8.89
N MET A 9 8.36 15.05 -9.08
CA MET A 9 8.76 14.55 -10.41
C MET A 9 7.82 13.47 -10.90
N LEU A 10 7.44 12.53 -10.03
CA LEU A 10 6.47 11.47 -10.36
C LEU A 10 5.14 12.04 -10.82
N TRP A 11 4.55 12.93 -10.03
CA TRP A 11 3.22 13.48 -10.33
C TRP A 11 3.18 14.46 -11.51
N LYS A 12 4.32 14.73 -12.17
CA LYS A 12 4.38 15.41 -13.47
C LYS A 12 4.30 14.46 -14.66
N MET A 13 4.42 13.15 -14.43
CA MET A 13 4.29 12.13 -15.48
C MET A 13 2.82 11.83 -15.73
N ASP A 14 2.49 11.43 -16.96
CA ASP A 14 1.12 11.36 -17.43
C ASP A 14 0.34 10.21 -16.77
N ASP A 15 0.96 9.04 -16.54
CA ASP A 15 0.27 7.86 -16.07
C ASP A 15 1.03 7.06 -15.01
N ALA A 16 0.34 6.09 -14.40
CA ALA A 16 0.87 5.24 -13.34
C ALA A 16 2.00 4.32 -13.83
N GLU A 17 1.97 3.89 -15.10
CA GLU A 17 3.02 3.03 -15.66
C GLU A 17 4.35 3.77 -15.74
N GLN A 18 4.35 4.99 -16.28
CA GLN A 18 5.53 5.83 -16.37
C GLN A 18 6.10 6.12 -14.98
N ARG A 19 5.25 6.38 -14.00
CA ARG A 19 5.66 6.63 -12.60
C ARG A 19 6.33 5.40 -11.99
N LEU A 20 5.76 4.20 -12.17
CA LEU A 20 6.34 2.95 -11.66
C LEU A 20 7.69 2.65 -12.30
N ARG A 21 7.79 2.73 -13.63
CA ARG A 21 9.05 2.52 -14.35
C ARG A 21 10.13 3.50 -13.92
N PHE A 22 9.76 4.76 -13.75
CA PHE A 22 10.69 5.79 -13.29
C PHE A 22 11.20 5.51 -11.87
N LEU A 23 10.33 5.11 -10.93
CA LEU A 23 10.75 4.73 -9.58
C LEU A 23 11.73 3.56 -9.59
N GLU A 24 11.41 2.51 -10.32
CA GLU A 24 12.28 1.34 -10.48
C GLU A 24 13.65 1.76 -11.02
N GLU A 25 13.68 2.46 -12.16
CA GLU A 25 14.90 2.91 -12.81
C GLU A 25 15.77 3.79 -11.90
N GLN A 26 15.16 4.74 -11.18
CA GLN A 26 15.92 5.61 -10.28
C GLN A 26 16.57 4.82 -9.15
N VAL A 27 15.82 3.92 -8.50
CA VAL A 27 16.34 3.12 -7.40
C VAL A 27 17.42 2.16 -7.91
N GLU A 28 17.17 1.41 -8.97
CA GLU A 28 18.15 0.46 -9.52
C GLU A 28 19.44 1.17 -9.99
N ARG A 29 19.32 2.32 -10.62
CA ARG A 29 20.46 3.12 -11.06
C ARG A 29 21.30 3.63 -9.91
N MET A 30 20.66 4.09 -8.82
CA MET A 30 21.37 4.69 -7.68
C MET A 30 21.97 3.66 -6.73
N THR A 31 21.38 2.47 -6.67
CA THR A 31 21.70 1.48 -5.62
C THR A 31 22.33 0.20 -6.18
N GLY A 32 22.15 -0.07 -7.47
CA GLY A 32 22.54 -1.34 -8.10
C GLY A 32 21.62 -2.52 -7.76
N LEU A 33 20.57 -2.31 -6.94
CA LEU A 33 19.55 -3.35 -6.69
C LEU A 33 18.85 -3.70 -8.00
N ARG A 34 18.45 -4.96 -8.14
CA ARG A 34 17.71 -5.46 -9.30
C ARG A 34 16.36 -6.03 -8.87
N GLY A 35 15.33 -5.81 -9.69
CA GLY A 35 13.97 -6.28 -9.41
C GLY A 35 13.25 -5.43 -8.38
N PHE A 36 13.55 -4.15 -8.32
CA PHE A 36 12.84 -3.22 -7.44
C PHE A 36 11.37 -3.11 -7.80
N GLY A 37 10.99 -3.31 -9.07
CA GLY A 37 9.60 -3.40 -9.51
C GLY A 37 8.83 -4.53 -8.84
N ILE A 38 9.47 -5.70 -8.60
CA ILE A 38 8.87 -6.80 -7.82
C ILE A 38 8.60 -6.38 -6.38
N TYR A 39 9.52 -5.63 -5.77
CA TYR A 39 9.33 -5.08 -4.43
C TYR A 39 8.18 -4.06 -4.40
N LEU A 40 8.09 -3.17 -5.39
CA LEU A 40 6.99 -2.22 -5.54
C LEU A 40 5.64 -2.93 -5.69
N ASN A 41 5.55 -3.98 -6.53
CA ASN A 41 4.31 -4.74 -6.66
C ASN A 41 3.85 -5.35 -5.33
N LYS A 42 4.76 -5.94 -4.55
CA LYS A 42 4.41 -6.48 -3.22
C LYS A 42 3.91 -5.40 -2.27
N LEU A 43 4.55 -4.24 -2.29
CA LEU A 43 4.18 -3.09 -1.47
C LEU A 43 2.79 -2.57 -1.86
N LEU A 44 2.53 -2.36 -3.15
CA LEU A 44 1.24 -1.89 -3.65
C LEU A 44 0.11 -2.91 -3.42
N THR A 45 0.42 -4.22 -3.46
CA THR A 45 -0.53 -5.27 -3.10
C THR A 45 -0.96 -5.16 -1.64
N ILE A 46 -0.02 -4.93 -0.72
CA ILE A 46 -0.33 -4.73 0.70
C ILE A 46 -1.15 -3.46 0.88
N ASP A 47 -0.75 -2.36 0.25
CA ASP A 47 -1.45 -1.09 0.37
C ASP A 47 -2.89 -1.18 -0.16
N ALA A 48 -3.13 -1.92 -1.25
CA ALA A 48 -4.46 -2.15 -1.78
C ALA A 48 -5.34 -3.01 -0.84
N ILE A 49 -4.80 -4.09 -0.25
CA ILE A 49 -5.54 -4.95 0.68
C ILE A 49 -5.90 -4.19 1.96
N PHE A 50 -4.98 -3.36 2.47
CA PHE A 50 -5.17 -2.65 3.74
C PHE A 50 -5.58 -1.19 3.57
N LEU A 51 -5.83 -0.73 2.34
CA LEU A 51 -6.20 0.66 2.01
C LEU A 51 -5.24 1.69 2.64
N ASN A 52 -3.93 1.45 2.48
CA ASN A 52 -2.92 2.36 3.03
C ASN A 52 -2.76 3.60 2.16
N GLU A 53 -3.41 4.68 2.56
CA GLU A 53 -3.43 5.95 1.82
C GLU A 53 -2.15 6.79 1.98
N ASP A 54 -1.28 6.45 2.92
CA ASP A 54 -0.09 7.27 3.20
C ASP A 54 1.21 6.70 2.60
N ARG A 55 1.11 5.87 1.56
CA ARG A 55 2.27 5.37 0.83
C ARG A 55 2.78 6.38 -0.19
N HIS A 56 3.44 7.42 0.27
CA HIS A 56 4.19 8.34 -0.58
C HIS A 56 5.67 7.94 -0.70
N THR A 57 6.44 8.62 -1.55
CA THR A 57 7.83 8.23 -1.86
C THR A 57 8.79 8.24 -0.67
N HIS A 58 8.50 8.97 0.42
CA HIS A 58 9.32 8.95 1.64
C HIS A 58 9.09 7.67 2.47
N ASN A 59 7.99 6.97 2.24
CA ASN A 59 7.65 5.70 2.88
C ASN A 59 8.06 4.48 2.02
N ILE A 60 8.94 4.72 1.03
CA ILE A 60 9.57 3.70 0.20
C ILE A 60 11.09 3.88 0.34
N ALA A 61 11.77 2.87 0.86
CA ALA A 61 13.18 2.99 1.19
C ALA A 61 14.02 1.76 0.82
N VAL A 62 15.32 2.00 0.73
CA VAL A 62 16.34 0.95 0.68
C VAL A 62 17.30 1.15 1.86
N LEU A 63 17.87 0.07 2.35
CA LEU A 63 18.84 0.11 3.43
C LEU A 63 20.26 0.03 2.86
N MET A 64 21.18 0.83 3.39
CA MET A 64 22.60 0.77 3.07
C MET A 64 23.38 0.30 4.32
N ASN A 65 24.23 -0.69 4.16
CA ASN A 65 25.10 -1.13 5.24
C ASN A 65 26.38 -0.28 5.33
N GLY A 66 27.20 -0.51 6.37
CA GLY A 66 28.45 0.21 6.59
C GLY A 66 29.51 0.02 5.49
N ALA A 67 29.35 -0.97 4.61
CA ALA A 67 30.20 -1.21 3.45
C ALA A 67 29.67 -0.57 2.15
N GLY A 68 28.60 0.22 2.23
CA GLY A 68 27.97 0.88 1.07
C GLY A 68 27.10 -0.03 0.20
N MET A 69 26.79 -1.26 0.64
CA MET A 69 25.92 -2.17 -0.09
C MET A 69 24.46 -1.92 0.26
N PHE A 70 23.60 -1.93 -0.74
CA PHE A 70 22.17 -1.74 -0.59
C PHE A 70 21.41 -3.06 -0.50
N LYS A 71 20.28 -3.05 0.21
CA LYS A 71 19.27 -4.10 0.27
C LYS A 71 17.89 -3.50 0.38
N TYR A 72 16.86 -4.28 0.06
CA TYR A 72 15.47 -3.88 0.25
C TYR A 72 15.18 -3.59 1.73
N CYS A 73 14.48 -2.48 1.96
CA CYS A 73 13.93 -2.19 3.27
C CYS A 73 12.72 -3.10 3.51
N PRO A 74 12.52 -3.63 4.72
CA PRO A 74 11.22 -4.15 5.09
C PRO A 74 10.13 -3.09 4.86
N ILE A 75 8.94 -3.51 4.45
CA ILE A 75 7.81 -2.59 4.28
C ILE A 75 7.46 -2.00 5.65
N PHE A 76 7.37 -0.70 5.74
CA PHE A 76 7.18 0.06 6.98
C PHE A 76 6.13 1.16 6.77
N ASP A 77 5.75 1.84 7.83
CA ASP A 77 4.81 2.96 7.84
C ASP A 77 3.47 2.59 7.19
N ASN A 78 2.82 1.59 7.80
CA ASN A 78 1.49 1.12 7.38
C ASN A 78 0.37 1.71 8.26
N GLY A 79 0.66 2.74 9.05
CA GLY A 79 -0.28 3.34 9.99
C GLY A 79 -1.46 4.05 9.32
N GLY A 80 -1.32 4.48 8.06
CA GLY A 80 -2.38 5.10 7.27
C GLY A 80 -3.37 4.10 6.64
N GLY A 81 -3.36 2.84 7.04
CA GLY A 81 -4.27 1.81 6.51
C GLY A 81 -5.57 1.67 7.29
N LEU A 82 -6.54 0.95 6.69
CA LEU A 82 -7.81 0.57 7.32
C LEU A 82 -8.66 1.75 7.80
N LEU A 83 -8.55 2.90 7.13
CA LEU A 83 -9.26 4.14 7.51
C LEU A 83 -8.97 4.53 8.97
N SER A 84 -7.69 4.51 9.34
CA SER A 84 -7.23 4.62 10.73
C SER A 84 -7.40 6.01 11.34
N ASP A 85 -7.45 7.09 10.54
CA ASP A 85 -7.75 8.43 11.06
C ASP A 85 -9.25 8.59 11.35
N THR A 86 -9.67 8.07 12.49
CA THR A 86 -11.07 8.15 12.94
C THR A 86 -11.45 9.50 13.54
N THR A 87 -10.52 10.45 13.58
CA THR A 87 -10.73 11.76 14.21
C THR A 87 -11.06 12.84 13.19
N LEU A 88 -10.41 12.82 12.04
CA LEU A 88 -10.53 13.86 11.02
C LEU A 88 -11.09 13.32 9.70
N ASP A 89 -10.42 12.34 9.12
CA ASP A 89 -10.70 11.94 7.73
C ASP A 89 -11.80 10.87 7.63
N TYR A 90 -11.88 9.96 8.62
CA TYR A 90 -12.82 8.82 8.58
C TYR A 90 -13.54 8.64 9.91
N PRO A 91 -14.44 9.57 10.32
CA PRO A 91 -15.09 9.53 11.63
C PRO A 91 -15.87 8.22 11.82
N LEU A 92 -15.84 7.71 13.06
CA LEU A 92 -16.66 6.57 13.45
C LEU A 92 -18.15 6.95 13.32
N GLY A 93 -18.99 5.99 12.96
CA GLY A 93 -20.40 6.22 12.71
C GLY A 93 -20.78 6.44 11.25
N GLU A 94 -19.81 6.71 10.36
CA GLU A 94 -20.04 6.70 8.91
C GLU A 94 -19.96 5.27 8.33
N ASP A 95 -20.69 5.04 7.24
CA ASP A 95 -20.71 3.73 6.58
C ASP A 95 -19.33 3.40 5.99
N PRO A 96 -18.65 2.33 6.44
CA PRO A 96 -17.35 1.93 5.90
C PRO A 96 -17.37 1.70 4.40
N PHE A 97 -18.50 1.29 3.81
CA PHE A 97 -18.61 1.06 2.37
C PHE A 97 -18.54 2.36 1.56
N ASP A 98 -18.99 3.47 2.11
CA ASP A 98 -18.88 4.77 1.45
C ASP A 98 -17.46 5.31 1.63
N LEU A 99 -16.89 5.23 2.82
CA LEU A 99 -15.52 5.66 3.09
C LEU A 99 -14.48 4.91 2.23
N ILE A 100 -14.67 3.60 2.00
CA ILE A 100 -13.78 2.81 1.10
C ILE A 100 -13.78 3.36 -0.33
N LYS A 101 -14.85 4.01 -0.79
CA LYS A 101 -14.91 4.62 -2.12
C LYS A 101 -14.17 5.96 -2.19
N GLU A 102 -14.00 6.62 -1.06
CA GLU A 102 -13.39 7.96 -0.96
C GLU A 102 -11.88 7.90 -0.71
N VAL A 103 -11.41 6.82 -0.03
CA VAL A 103 -9.99 6.67 0.29
C VAL A 103 -9.14 6.55 -0.99
N GLN A 104 -8.05 7.30 -1.03
CA GLN A 104 -7.19 7.40 -2.21
C GLN A 104 -5.77 6.91 -1.92
N ALA A 105 -5.21 6.17 -2.87
CA ALA A 105 -3.79 5.86 -2.88
C ALA A 105 -2.95 7.11 -3.19
N LYS A 106 -1.68 7.12 -2.78
CA LYS A 106 -0.77 8.28 -2.95
C LYS A 106 0.59 7.92 -3.54
N THR A 107 0.76 6.71 -4.08
CA THR A 107 2.05 6.26 -4.61
C THR A 107 2.23 6.69 -6.07
N VAL A 108 1.52 6.06 -6.98
CA VAL A 108 1.62 6.31 -8.43
C VAL A 108 0.27 6.56 -9.10
N SER A 109 -0.82 6.29 -8.42
CA SER A 109 -2.19 6.66 -8.78
C SER A 109 -2.94 7.06 -7.52
N SER A 110 -4.07 7.74 -7.68
CA SER A 110 -5.04 7.94 -6.60
C SER A 110 -5.99 6.75 -6.40
N ASP A 111 -5.96 5.78 -7.31
CA ASP A 111 -6.77 4.58 -7.28
C ASP A 111 -5.91 3.35 -6.95
N PHE A 112 -6.32 2.59 -5.92
CA PHE A 112 -5.62 1.39 -5.49
C PHE A 112 -5.65 0.28 -6.55
N ASP A 113 -6.75 0.13 -7.28
CA ASP A 113 -6.87 -0.89 -8.31
C ASP A 113 -5.99 -0.55 -9.50
N GLU A 114 -6.03 0.70 -9.97
CA GLU A 114 -5.18 1.15 -11.09
C GLU A 114 -3.71 0.91 -10.80
N GLN A 115 -3.21 1.34 -9.62
CA GLN A 115 -1.79 1.15 -9.33
C GLN A 115 -1.40 -0.32 -9.14
N LEU A 116 -2.32 -1.16 -8.62
CA LEU A 116 -2.09 -2.60 -8.50
C LEU A 116 -2.10 -3.27 -9.86
N ASP A 117 -3.11 -3.03 -10.69
CA ASP A 117 -3.24 -3.58 -12.05
C ASP A 117 -2.02 -3.24 -12.91
N VAL A 118 -1.59 -1.98 -12.91
CA VAL A 118 -0.40 -1.55 -13.65
C VAL A 118 0.85 -2.25 -13.12
N SER A 119 1.01 -2.36 -11.81
CA SER A 119 2.17 -3.05 -11.23
C SER A 119 2.19 -4.55 -11.52
N GLU A 120 1.04 -5.20 -11.54
CA GLU A 120 0.91 -6.61 -11.92
C GLU A 120 1.18 -6.83 -13.42
N HIS A 121 0.73 -5.91 -14.26
CA HIS A 121 1.03 -5.93 -15.70
C HIS A 121 2.54 -5.85 -15.97
N LEU A 122 3.25 -4.98 -15.25
CA LEU A 122 4.68 -4.75 -15.44
C LEU A 122 5.56 -5.84 -14.82
N TYR A 123 5.22 -6.27 -13.62
CA TYR A 123 6.11 -7.08 -12.77
C TYR A 123 5.55 -8.45 -12.42
N GLY A 124 4.30 -8.73 -12.76
CA GLY A 124 3.58 -9.93 -12.36
C GLY A 124 3.00 -9.84 -10.95
N CYS A 125 2.14 -10.79 -10.61
CA CYS A 125 1.56 -10.95 -9.28
C CYS A 125 2.58 -11.62 -8.35
N ASN A 126 3.24 -10.85 -7.49
CA ASN A 126 4.38 -11.29 -6.67
C ASN A 126 4.04 -11.51 -5.19
N LEU A 127 2.83 -11.16 -4.77
CA LEU A 127 2.37 -11.39 -3.41
C LEU A 127 0.97 -12.01 -3.43
N LYS A 128 0.82 -13.06 -2.67
CA LYS A 128 -0.48 -13.69 -2.40
C LYS A 128 -0.69 -13.79 -0.91
N PHE A 129 -1.95 -13.80 -0.48
CA PHE A 129 -2.31 -13.98 0.93
C PHE A 129 -3.02 -15.32 1.15
N PHE A 130 -2.96 -15.82 2.38
CA PHE A 130 -3.59 -17.08 2.77
C PHE A 130 -4.54 -16.94 3.97
N PHE A 131 -4.60 -15.74 4.56
CA PHE A 131 -5.54 -15.48 5.65
C PHE A 131 -6.99 -15.40 5.12
N THR A 132 -7.91 -15.75 5.98
CA THR A 132 -9.35 -15.82 5.68
C THR A 132 -10.11 -14.80 6.52
N LYS A 133 -11.38 -14.58 6.19
CA LYS A 133 -12.29 -13.80 7.04
C LYS A 133 -12.33 -14.31 8.48
N ARG A 134 -12.30 -15.64 8.65
CA ARG A 134 -12.26 -16.27 9.97
C ARG A 134 -11.00 -15.90 10.75
N ASP A 135 -9.85 -15.83 10.08
CA ASP A 135 -8.60 -15.43 10.74
C ASP A 135 -8.66 -13.97 11.18
N VAL A 136 -9.27 -13.11 10.36
CA VAL A 136 -9.55 -11.71 10.72
C VAL A 136 -10.45 -11.64 11.95
N ASP A 137 -11.56 -12.36 11.96
CA ASP A 137 -12.51 -12.38 13.08
C ASP A 137 -11.82 -12.82 14.38
N GLN A 138 -11.07 -13.91 14.34
CA GLN A 138 -10.32 -14.41 15.50
C GLN A 138 -9.27 -13.41 16.02
N LEU A 139 -8.60 -12.70 15.12
CA LEU A 139 -7.63 -11.67 15.50
C LEU A 139 -8.32 -10.49 16.20
N LEU A 140 -9.45 -10.04 15.65
CA LEU A 140 -10.20 -8.90 16.18
C LEU A 140 -10.88 -9.22 17.53
N GLU A 141 -11.30 -10.47 17.75
CA GLU A 141 -11.79 -10.94 19.07
C GLU A 141 -10.74 -10.78 20.17
N GLN A 142 -9.45 -10.91 19.81
CA GLN A 142 -8.32 -10.77 20.74
C GLN A 142 -7.89 -9.31 20.92
N ALA A 143 -8.27 -8.42 20.02
CA ALA A 143 -7.88 -7.01 20.01
C ALA A 143 -8.70 -6.15 21.02
N LYS A 144 -8.67 -6.55 22.31
CA LYS A 144 -9.49 -5.94 23.38
C LYS A 144 -9.13 -4.49 23.72
N GLY A 145 -8.04 -3.97 23.18
CA GLY A 145 -7.64 -2.56 23.38
C GLY A 145 -8.40 -1.57 22.50
N TYR A 146 -9.21 -2.07 21.55
CA TYR A 146 -10.01 -1.25 20.64
C TYR A 146 -11.50 -1.36 20.99
N SER A 147 -12.26 -0.27 20.72
CA SER A 147 -13.72 -0.28 20.86
C SER A 147 -14.37 -1.28 19.89
N ASP A 148 -15.58 -1.72 20.19
CA ASP A 148 -16.34 -2.60 19.32
C ASP A 148 -16.55 -1.98 17.94
N GLU A 149 -16.86 -0.68 17.90
CA GLU A 149 -17.07 0.07 16.66
C GLU A 149 -15.83 0.07 15.74
N VAL A 150 -14.64 0.25 16.30
CA VAL A 150 -13.37 0.16 15.53
C VAL A 150 -13.16 -1.26 15.03
N ARG A 151 -13.41 -2.28 15.85
CA ARG A 151 -13.25 -3.68 15.44
C ARG A 151 -14.22 -4.06 14.32
N GLU A 152 -15.48 -3.67 14.43
CA GLU A 152 -16.50 -3.91 13.40
C GLU A 152 -16.16 -3.21 12.08
N ARG A 153 -15.64 -1.98 12.13
CA ARG A 153 -15.15 -1.25 10.95
C ARG A 153 -14.02 -1.99 10.27
N VAL A 154 -12.97 -2.37 11.01
CA VAL A 154 -11.82 -3.10 10.48
C VAL A 154 -12.25 -4.45 9.90
N GLN A 155 -13.15 -5.16 10.57
CA GLN A 155 -13.72 -6.42 10.08
C GLN A 155 -14.43 -6.22 8.73
N THR A 156 -15.29 -5.21 8.64
CA THR A 156 -16.04 -4.87 7.42
C THR A 156 -15.09 -4.56 6.26
N ILE A 157 -14.08 -3.73 6.50
CA ILE A 157 -13.08 -3.37 5.48
C ILE A 157 -12.33 -4.62 5.01
N LEU A 158 -11.74 -5.39 5.92
CA LEU A 158 -10.94 -6.55 5.55
C LEU A 158 -11.76 -7.64 4.89
N HIS A 159 -12.99 -7.91 5.33
CA HIS A 159 -13.88 -8.85 4.66
C HIS A 159 -14.16 -8.45 3.22
N ARG A 160 -14.39 -7.15 2.97
CA ARG A 160 -14.60 -6.62 1.63
C ARG A 160 -13.34 -6.74 0.77
N GLN A 161 -12.17 -6.38 1.31
CA GLN A 161 -10.91 -6.44 0.56
C GLN A 161 -10.49 -7.89 0.24
N ILE A 162 -10.75 -8.84 1.14
CA ILE A 162 -10.56 -10.28 0.87
C ILE A 162 -11.42 -10.75 -0.29
N ASP A 163 -12.68 -10.31 -0.36
CA ASP A 163 -13.58 -10.67 -1.47
C ASP A 163 -13.13 -10.00 -2.77
N LYS A 164 -12.79 -8.72 -2.71
CA LYS A 164 -12.37 -7.92 -3.86
C LYS A 164 -11.11 -8.50 -4.52
N TYR A 165 -10.11 -8.84 -3.72
CA TYR A 165 -8.83 -9.38 -4.18
C TYR A 165 -8.75 -10.91 -4.06
N ALA A 166 -9.88 -11.61 -4.22
CA ALA A 166 -9.94 -13.07 -4.08
C ALA A 166 -8.98 -13.82 -5.03
N TYR A 167 -8.62 -13.23 -6.18
CA TYR A 167 -7.65 -13.79 -7.12
C TYR A 167 -6.20 -13.83 -6.56
N LEU A 168 -5.90 -13.03 -5.52
CA LEU A 168 -4.63 -13.05 -4.80
C LEU A 168 -4.59 -14.09 -3.68
N LYS A 169 -5.69 -14.80 -3.43
CA LYS A 169 -5.74 -15.82 -2.38
C LYS A 169 -5.04 -17.10 -2.84
N MET A 170 -4.22 -17.68 -1.94
CA MET A 170 -3.61 -19.00 -2.13
C MET A 170 -4.55 -20.12 -1.72
#